data_75822550765ff90e95c64eb7bf32e697
#
_entry.id   75822550765ff90e95c64eb7bf32e697
#
_cell.length_a   1.000
_cell.length_b   1.000
_cell.length_c   1.000
_cell.angle_alpha   90.00
_cell.angle_beta   90.00
_cell.angle_gamma   90.00
#
_symmetry.space_group_name_H-M   'P 1'
#
loop_
_entity.id
_entity.type
_entity.pdbx_description
1 polymer ?
#
loop_
_entity_poly.entity_id
_entity_poly.type
_entity_poly.pdbx_seq_one_letter_code
_entity_poly.pdbx_strand_id
1 'polypeptide(L)'
;MEGSRGLGDVYKRQDDGNQHGTACMGMAAATGLDANGEQTGFEGSAPNASLIDVRIGTDVGAGPFENYLLQQEFYESAMNGIQWIIDNKDTAWQGVDESLYGIDIISLSWGITSHENGGSDGEDMHSRILNEATLAGVTVSVAAGNDGPDNDGLSGMGSSSLSITVGATDDQNTIDRDDDDIASYSSRGPRRDNGDSDPTN
;
A
#
# COMPACT_ATOMS: atom_id res chain seq x y z
N MET A 1 31.57 -0.95 2.16
CA MET A 1 30.51 -1.09 3.19
C MET A 1 29.95 0.26 3.67
N GLU A 2 30.02 1.30 2.87
CA GLU A 2 29.40 2.59 3.19
C GLU A 2 28.04 2.80 2.55
N GLY A 3 27.67 2.02 1.53
CA GLY A 3 26.37 2.10 0.86
C GLY A 3 25.18 1.63 1.71
N SER A 4 25.43 0.83 2.74
CA SER A 4 24.38 0.39 3.67
C SER A 4 24.01 1.44 4.74
N ARG A 5 24.71 2.56 4.81
CA ARG A 5 24.42 3.59 5.82
C ARG A 5 23.09 4.29 5.59
N GLY A 6 22.69 4.49 4.35
CA GLY A 6 21.40 5.10 4.04
C GLY A 6 20.22 4.24 4.48
N LEU A 7 20.22 2.99 4.06
CA LEU A 7 19.19 2.02 4.45
C LEU A 7 19.32 1.62 5.93
N GLY A 8 20.52 1.37 6.41
CA GLY A 8 20.77 0.98 7.81
C GLY A 8 20.40 2.06 8.83
N ASP A 9 20.57 3.34 8.50
CA ASP A 9 20.15 4.45 9.36
C ASP A 9 18.63 4.67 9.30
N VAL A 10 18.00 4.40 8.17
CA VAL A 10 16.54 4.39 8.03
C VAL A 10 15.96 3.29 8.91
N TYR A 11 16.45 2.06 8.80
CA TYR A 11 16.00 0.93 9.64
C TYR A 11 16.17 1.16 11.14
N LYS A 12 17.25 1.80 11.57
CA LYS A 12 17.49 2.10 12.99
C LYS A 12 16.65 3.21 13.57
N ARG A 13 16.03 4.02 12.70
CA ARG A 13 15.18 5.16 13.09
C ARG A 13 13.72 4.93 12.81
N GLN A 14 13.39 3.83 12.14
CA GLN A 14 12.02 3.43 11.91
C GLN A 14 11.43 2.94 13.21
N ASP A 15 10.42 3.66 13.65
CA ASP A 15 9.55 3.29 14.73
C ASP A 15 8.22 2.85 14.11
N ASP A 16 7.85 1.59 14.30
CA ASP A 16 6.57 1.04 13.89
C ASP A 16 5.72 0.71 15.13
N GLY A 17 5.45 1.73 15.93
CA GLY A 17 4.62 1.58 17.12
C GLY A 17 3.18 1.18 16.82
N ASN A 18 2.70 1.49 15.61
CA ASN A 18 1.39 1.05 15.13
C ASN A 18 1.39 -0.42 14.67
N GLN A 19 2.53 -0.95 14.23
CA GLN A 19 2.75 -2.31 13.75
C GLN A 19 1.98 -2.68 12.45
N HIS A 20 1.20 -1.78 11.89
CA HIS A 20 0.41 -2.02 10.68
C HIS A 20 1.32 -2.26 9.46
N GLY A 21 2.32 -1.41 9.24
CA GLY A 21 3.27 -1.57 8.13
C GLY A 21 4.04 -2.88 8.19
N THR A 22 4.54 -3.23 9.38
CA THR A 22 5.21 -4.52 9.62
C THR A 22 4.29 -5.71 9.33
N ALA A 23 3.02 -5.64 9.74
CA ALA A 23 2.05 -6.70 9.46
C ALA A 23 1.79 -6.83 7.94
N CYS A 24 1.60 -5.73 7.23
CA CYS A 24 1.40 -5.73 5.78
C CYS A 24 2.61 -6.31 5.03
N MET A 25 3.82 -5.89 5.41
CA MET A 25 5.06 -6.44 4.86
C MET A 25 5.22 -7.93 5.15
N GLY A 26 4.83 -8.37 6.35
CA GLY A 26 4.81 -9.77 6.72
C GLY A 26 3.88 -10.60 5.83
N MET A 27 2.66 -10.15 5.62
CA MET A 27 1.71 -10.80 4.72
C MET A 27 2.21 -10.88 3.28
N ALA A 28 2.91 -9.82 2.83
CA ALA A 28 3.46 -9.78 1.49
C ALA A 28 4.68 -10.70 1.31
N ALA A 29 5.67 -10.63 2.22
CA ALA A 29 6.99 -11.17 1.95
C ALA A 29 7.74 -11.72 3.17
N ALA A 30 7.03 -12.14 4.24
CA ALA A 30 7.72 -12.81 5.35
C ALA A 30 8.43 -14.08 4.87
N THR A 31 9.66 -14.28 5.33
CA THR A 31 10.49 -15.44 4.95
C THR A 31 10.02 -16.76 5.59
N GLY A 32 9.12 -16.70 6.56
CA GLY A 32 8.69 -17.85 7.33
C GLY A 32 9.75 -18.36 8.31
N LEU A 33 10.83 -17.63 8.51
CA LEU A 33 11.92 -18.01 9.43
C LEU A 33 11.83 -17.24 10.75
N ASP A 34 12.08 -17.91 11.85
CA ASP A 34 12.27 -17.25 13.14
C ASP A 34 13.69 -16.63 13.28
N ALA A 35 13.98 -16.04 14.43
CA ALA A 35 15.27 -15.43 14.73
C ALA A 35 16.46 -16.42 14.74
N ASN A 36 16.20 -17.72 14.82
CA ASN A 36 17.20 -18.78 14.78
C ASN A 36 17.35 -19.37 13.37
N GLY A 37 16.53 -18.93 12.42
CA GLY A 37 16.51 -19.43 11.05
C GLY A 37 15.67 -20.71 10.88
N GLU A 38 14.80 -21.02 11.84
CA GLU A 38 13.93 -22.18 11.78
C GLU A 38 12.58 -21.85 11.14
N GLN A 39 12.02 -22.79 10.38
CA GLN A 39 10.74 -22.62 9.70
C GLN A 39 9.60 -22.48 10.69
N THR A 40 8.79 -21.43 10.56
CA THR A 40 7.62 -21.15 11.41
C THR A 40 6.32 -21.59 10.77
N GLY A 41 6.29 -21.81 9.47
CA GLY A 41 5.06 -22.03 8.68
C GLY A 41 4.25 -20.76 8.40
N PHE A 42 4.79 -19.58 8.71
CA PHE A 42 4.17 -18.27 8.45
C PHE A 42 4.94 -17.52 7.35
N GLU A 43 4.86 -18.02 6.13
CA GLU A 43 5.46 -17.37 4.98
C GLU A 43 4.48 -16.35 4.38
N GLY A 44 5.01 -15.24 3.88
CA GLY A 44 4.25 -14.30 3.06
C GLY A 44 3.97 -14.85 1.66
N SER A 45 3.16 -14.12 0.89
CA SER A 45 2.80 -14.54 -0.47
C SER A 45 4.00 -14.57 -1.43
N ALA A 46 5.02 -13.77 -1.16
CA ALA A 46 6.25 -13.65 -1.96
C ALA A 46 7.51 -13.65 -1.06
N PRO A 47 7.86 -14.76 -0.40
CA PRO A 47 8.90 -14.78 0.64
C PRO A 47 10.31 -14.49 0.13
N ASN A 48 10.52 -14.50 -1.18
CA ASN A 48 11.79 -14.16 -1.82
C ASN A 48 11.83 -12.74 -2.38
N ALA A 49 10.79 -11.94 -2.19
CA ALA A 49 10.77 -10.56 -2.65
C ALA A 49 11.74 -9.70 -1.83
N SER A 50 12.44 -8.81 -2.48
CA SER A 50 13.19 -7.74 -1.82
C SER A 50 12.23 -6.63 -1.41
N LEU A 51 12.41 -6.10 -0.20
CA LEU A 51 11.54 -5.08 0.35
C LEU A 51 12.25 -3.73 0.42
N ILE A 52 11.53 -2.68 0.02
CA ILE A 52 11.88 -1.30 0.27
C ILE A 52 10.76 -0.71 1.11
N ASP A 53 11.11 -0.28 2.32
CA ASP A 53 10.15 0.36 3.22
C ASP A 53 10.18 1.87 3.01
N VAL A 54 9.04 2.42 2.58
CA VAL A 54 8.84 3.86 2.40
C VAL A 54 7.91 4.35 3.51
N ARG A 55 8.51 4.91 4.55
CA ARG A 55 7.76 5.44 5.68
C ARG A 55 7.05 6.74 5.32
N ILE A 56 5.74 6.75 5.42
CA ILE A 56 4.88 7.89 5.09
C ILE A 56 4.20 8.52 6.31
N GLY A 57 4.32 7.94 7.48
CA GLY A 57 3.68 8.42 8.70
C GLY A 57 4.52 8.18 9.94
N THR A 58 4.06 8.74 11.03
CA THR A 58 4.58 8.50 12.38
C THR A 58 3.42 8.11 13.29
N ASP A 59 3.69 7.33 14.33
CA ASP A 59 2.72 6.95 15.34
C ASP A 59 2.78 7.83 16.59
N VAL A 60 3.48 8.95 16.54
CA VAL A 60 3.51 9.87 17.67
C VAL A 60 2.10 10.33 17.91
N GLY A 61 1.48 9.74 18.91
CA GLY A 61 0.16 10.07 19.42
C GLY A 61 0.10 11.46 19.98
N ALA A 62 0.22 12.38 19.10
CA ALA A 62 0.01 13.78 19.34
C ALA A 62 -1.47 14.02 19.55
N GLY A 63 -1.83 14.95 20.38
CA GLY A 63 -3.22 15.25 20.68
C GLY A 63 -4.03 15.71 19.45
N PRO A 64 -5.30 16.05 19.64
CA PRO A 64 -6.23 16.31 18.52
C PRO A 64 -5.75 17.34 17.50
N PHE A 65 -4.91 18.27 17.91
CA PHE A 65 -4.35 19.30 17.03
C PHE A 65 -3.22 18.78 16.14
N GLU A 66 -2.39 17.91 16.68
CA GLU A 66 -1.29 17.30 15.95
C GLU A 66 -1.79 16.24 14.99
N ASN A 67 -2.88 15.55 15.30
CA ASN A 67 -3.53 14.65 14.37
C ASN A 67 -4.03 15.33 13.08
N TYR A 68 -4.45 16.59 13.15
CA TYR A 68 -4.89 17.34 11.96
C TYR A 68 -3.70 17.74 11.08
N LEU A 69 -2.64 18.26 11.68
CA LEU A 69 -1.40 18.59 10.97
C LEU A 69 -0.72 17.33 10.42
N LEU A 70 -0.72 16.24 11.20
CA LEU A 70 -0.17 14.96 10.78
C LEU A 70 -0.93 14.33 9.61
N GLN A 71 -2.24 14.53 9.48
CA GLN A 71 -2.97 14.06 8.31
C GLN A 71 -2.51 14.76 7.03
N GLN A 72 -2.33 16.06 7.04
CA GLN A 72 -1.85 16.79 5.88
C GLN A 72 -0.41 16.41 5.53
N GLU A 73 0.47 16.35 6.51
CA GLU A 73 1.86 15.88 6.34
C GLU A 73 1.93 14.43 5.85
N PHE A 74 1.02 13.58 6.32
CA PHE A 74 0.89 12.20 5.89
C PHE A 74 0.56 12.11 4.39
N TYR A 75 -0.39 12.88 3.90
CA TYR A 75 -0.76 12.90 2.49
C TYR A 75 0.38 13.42 1.61
N GLU A 76 1.05 14.47 2.03
CA GLU A 76 2.24 14.99 1.34
C GLU A 76 3.37 13.97 1.35
N SER A 77 3.61 13.31 2.48
CA SER A 77 4.63 12.27 2.60
C SER A 77 4.34 11.07 1.69
N ALA A 78 3.08 10.68 1.58
CA ALA A 78 2.65 9.62 0.68
C ALA A 78 2.90 9.98 -0.78
N MET A 79 2.51 11.20 -1.19
CA MET A 79 2.76 11.70 -2.55
C MET A 79 4.26 11.73 -2.86
N ASN A 80 5.06 12.25 -1.93
CA ASN A 80 6.51 12.30 -2.06
C ASN A 80 7.13 10.90 -2.10
N GLY A 81 6.59 9.96 -1.32
CA GLY A 81 7.04 8.56 -1.32
C GLY A 81 6.78 7.89 -2.67
N ILE A 82 5.58 8.05 -3.24
CA ILE A 82 5.24 7.50 -4.55
C ILE A 82 6.10 8.15 -5.64
N GLN A 83 6.27 9.49 -5.60
CA GLN A 83 7.15 10.18 -6.55
C GLN A 83 8.59 9.67 -6.46
N TRP A 84 9.10 9.48 -5.24
CA TRP A 84 10.43 8.91 -5.04
C TRP A 84 10.56 7.50 -5.65
N ILE A 85 9.52 6.67 -5.55
CA ILE A 85 9.49 5.35 -6.17
C ILE A 85 9.57 5.47 -7.70
N ILE A 86 8.78 6.37 -8.30
CA ILE A 86 8.79 6.63 -9.74
C ILE A 86 10.20 7.05 -10.20
N ASP A 87 10.82 7.96 -9.46
CA ASP A 87 12.16 8.49 -9.78
C ASP A 87 13.26 7.42 -9.64
N ASN A 88 13.05 6.40 -8.82
CA ASN A 88 14.02 5.36 -8.52
C ASN A 88 13.67 3.98 -9.10
N LYS A 89 12.64 3.88 -9.92
CA LYS A 89 12.15 2.60 -10.45
C LYS A 89 13.20 1.79 -11.25
N ASP A 90 14.21 2.44 -11.80
CA ASP A 90 15.30 1.81 -12.57
C ASP A 90 16.65 1.92 -11.85
N THR A 91 16.68 2.25 -10.57
CA THR A 91 17.91 2.50 -9.84
C THR A 91 18.74 1.23 -9.67
N ALA A 92 20.03 1.30 -10.06
CA ALA A 92 21.01 0.28 -9.77
C ALA A 92 21.48 0.43 -8.31
N TRP A 93 20.91 -0.37 -7.42
CA TRP A 93 21.23 -0.30 -5.99
C TRP A 93 22.64 -0.82 -5.72
N GLN A 94 23.44 -0.03 -4.99
CA GLN A 94 24.82 -0.42 -4.69
C GLN A 94 24.89 -1.63 -3.76
N GLY A 95 25.64 -2.66 -4.18
CA GLY A 95 25.85 -3.87 -3.38
C GLY A 95 24.71 -4.89 -3.45
N VAL A 96 23.80 -4.70 -4.39
CA VAL A 96 22.68 -5.60 -4.68
C VAL A 96 22.91 -6.27 -6.03
N ASP A 97 22.40 -7.48 -6.21
CA ASP A 97 22.46 -8.18 -7.49
C ASP A 97 21.68 -7.40 -8.57
N GLU A 98 22.17 -7.43 -9.80
CA GLU A 98 21.55 -6.72 -10.92
C GLU A 98 20.09 -7.14 -11.17
N SER A 99 19.76 -8.39 -10.88
CA SER A 99 18.39 -8.91 -10.98
C SER A 99 17.40 -8.29 -9.96
N LEU A 100 17.92 -7.53 -8.99
CA LEU A 100 17.14 -6.86 -7.93
C LEU A 100 17.21 -5.33 -8.07
N TYR A 101 17.63 -4.82 -9.22
CA TYR A 101 17.61 -3.39 -9.46
C TYR A 101 16.20 -2.88 -9.70
N GLY A 102 15.99 -1.63 -9.37
CA GLY A 102 14.74 -0.94 -9.58
C GLY A 102 13.69 -1.19 -8.50
N ILE A 103 12.46 -0.83 -8.83
CA ILE A 103 11.26 -1.04 -8.01
C ILE A 103 10.14 -1.47 -8.94
N ASP A 104 9.65 -2.67 -8.77
CA ASP A 104 8.65 -3.28 -9.66
C ASP A 104 7.21 -3.09 -9.17
N ILE A 105 7.03 -3.03 -7.84
CA ILE A 105 5.70 -3.09 -7.22
C ILE A 105 5.58 -2.07 -6.10
N ILE A 106 4.45 -1.38 -6.07
CA ILE A 106 3.96 -0.61 -4.93
C ILE A 106 2.84 -1.40 -4.27
N SER A 107 2.93 -1.62 -2.96
CA SER A 107 1.87 -2.19 -2.14
C SER A 107 1.37 -1.16 -1.14
N LEU A 108 0.11 -0.76 -1.25
CA LEU A 108 -0.54 0.24 -0.41
C LEU A 108 -1.70 -0.38 0.37
N SER A 109 -1.46 -0.68 1.64
CA SER A 109 -2.48 -1.18 2.55
C SER A 109 -3.08 -0.05 3.40
N TRP A 110 -3.28 1.10 2.82
CA TRP A 110 -3.93 2.26 3.41
C TRP A 110 -4.63 3.08 2.34
N GLY A 111 -5.52 3.94 2.72
CA GLY A 111 -6.23 4.82 1.82
C GLY A 111 -6.70 6.07 2.53
N ILE A 112 -7.17 7.01 1.75
CA ILE A 112 -7.81 8.23 2.23
C ILE A 112 -9.30 7.95 2.27
N THR A 113 -9.91 8.12 3.43
CA THR A 113 -11.37 8.04 3.53
C THR A 113 -12.01 9.04 2.58
N SER A 114 -12.98 8.59 1.83
CA SER A 114 -13.76 9.48 0.98
C SER A 114 -14.42 10.57 1.82
N HIS A 115 -14.46 11.78 1.27
CA HIS A 115 -15.18 12.88 1.88
C HIS A 115 -16.66 12.54 2.10
N GLU A 116 -17.33 13.31 2.94
CA GLU A 116 -18.73 13.18 3.37
C GLU A 116 -19.76 12.96 2.24
N ASN A 117 -19.36 13.02 0.98
CA ASN A 117 -20.22 12.91 -0.20
C ASN A 117 -19.85 11.78 -1.15
N GLY A 118 -19.25 10.71 -0.65
CA GLY A 118 -18.94 9.54 -1.45
C GLY A 118 -17.50 9.49 -1.98
N GLY A 119 -17.22 8.45 -2.74
CA GLY A 119 -15.89 8.12 -3.19
C GLY A 119 -15.26 9.10 -4.19
N SER A 120 -14.05 8.81 -4.58
CA SER A 120 -13.32 9.52 -5.62
C SER A 120 -13.76 9.05 -7.01
N ASP A 121 -13.68 9.95 -7.97
CA ASP A 121 -13.84 9.68 -9.41
C ASP A 121 -12.52 9.23 -10.08
N GLY A 122 -11.44 9.09 -9.31
CA GLY A 122 -10.12 8.75 -9.82
C GLY A 122 -9.29 9.92 -10.36
N GLU A 123 -9.82 11.14 -10.29
CA GLU A 123 -9.14 12.36 -10.73
C GLU A 123 -8.48 13.14 -9.59
N ASP A 124 -8.56 12.62 -8.37
CA ASP A 124 -7.83 13.17 -7.24
C ASP A 124 -6.30 12.97 -7.39
N MET A 125 -5.53 13.78 -6.67
CA MET A 125 -4.07 13.79 -6.81
C MET A 125 -3.42 12.43 -6.52
N HIS A 126 -3.97 11.66 -5.58
CA HIS A 126 -3.41 10.37 -5.19
C HIS A 126 -3.70 9.30 -6.24
N SER A 127 -4.91 9.28 -6.79
CA SER A 127 -5.26 8.40 -7.92
C SER A 127 -4.38 8.70 -9.14
N ARG A 128 -4.14 9.97 -9.43
CA ARG A 128 -3.32 10.39 -10.57
C ARG A 128 -1.85 9.99 -10.43
N ILE A 129 -1.23 10.17 -9.28
CA ILE A 129 0.17 9.78 -9.09
C ILE A 129 0.35 8.25 -9.14
N LEU A 130 -0.65 7.48 -8.68
CA LEU A 130 -0.64 6.03 -8.84
C LEU A 130 -0.76 5.61 -10.31
N ASN A 131 -1.58 6.31 -11.08
CA ASN A 131 -1.63 6.12 -12.53
C ASN A 131 -0.27 6.44 -13.19
N GLU A 132 0.39 7.51 -12.77
CA GLU A 132 1.74 7.86 -13.26
C GLU A 132 2.76 6.76 -12.92
N ALA A 133 2.73 6.20 -11.71
CA ALA A 133 3.58 5.08 -11.32
C ALA A 133 3.34 3.85 -12.23
N THR A 134 2.08 3.53 -12.51
CA THR A 134 1.74 2.42 -13.41
C THR A 134 2.21 2.69 -14.84
N LEU A 135 2.01 3.90 -15.35
CA LEU A 135 2.50 4.29 -16.68
C LEU A 135 4.03 4.30 -16.77
N ALA A 136 4.71 4.55 -15.66
CA ALA A 136 6.16 4.45 -15.56
C ALA A 136 6.67 3.00 -15.53
N GLY A 137 5.78 2.01 -15.40
CA GLY A 137 6.11 0.58 -15.41
C GLY A 137 6.09 -0.08 -14.03
N VAL A 138 5.67 0.61 -12.97
CA VAL A 138 5.55 0.05 -11.62
C VAL A 138 4.14 -0.50 -11.42
N THR A 139 4.01 -1.76 -11.03
CA THR A 139 2.70 -2.34 -10.70
C THR A 139 2.20 -1.80 -9.37
N VAL A 140 0.98 -1.26 -9.34
CA VAL A 140 0.38 -0.70 -8.13
C VAL A 140 -0.75 -1.60 -7.63
N SER A 141 -0.61 -2.06 -6.39
CA SER A 141 -1.67 -2.77 -5.65
C SER A 141 -2.12 -1.90 -4.48
N VAL A 142 -3.41 -1.67 -4.36
CA VAL A 142 -4.00 -0.79 -3.36
C VAL A 142 -5.23 -1.41 -2.71
N ALA A 143 -5.39 -1.22 -1.40
CA ALA A 143 -6.56 -1.69 -0.68
C ALA A 143 -7.83 -0.91 -1.10
N ALA A 144 -8.93 -1.62 -1.26
CA ALA A 144 -10.24 -1.00 -1.55
C ALA A 144 -10.75 -0.14 -0.37
N GLY A 145 -10.33 -0.46 0.85
CA GLY A 145 -10.76 0.20 2.09
C GLY A 145 -11.67 -0.69 2.94
N ASN A 146 -12.06 -0.15 4.09
CA ASN A 146 -12.78 -0.87 5.14
C ASN A 146 -14.14 -0.21 5.49
N ASP A 147 -14.73 0.50 4.55
CA ASP A 147 -15.97 1.28 4.77
C ASP A 147 -17.23 0.53 4.29
N GLY A 148 -17.06 -0.71 3.79
CA GLY A 148 -18.19 -1.52 3.27
C GLY A 148 -19.12 -2.07 4.35
N PRO A 149 -20.24 -2.70 3.91
CA PRO A 149 -20.62 -2.92 2.52
C PRO A 149 -21.34 -1.73 1.86
N ASP A 150 -21.80 -0.76 2.65
CA ASP A 150 -22.67 0.36 2.23
C ASP A 150 -21.88 1.64 1.91
N ASN A 151 -20.59 1.51 1.59
CA ASN A 151 -19.78 2.65 1.19
C ASN A 151 -20.28 3.28 -0.13
N ASP A 152 -20.20 4.60 -0.23
CA ASP A 152 -20.54 5.34 -1.45
C ASP A 152 -19.30 5.53 -2.35
N GLY A 153 -18.97 4.47 -3.06
CA GLY A 153 -17.81 4.42 -3.96
C GLY A 153 -16.47 4.17 -3.25
N LEU A 154 -15.43 3.99 -4.04
CA LEU A 154 -14.07 3.78 -3.57
C LEU A 154 -13.42 5.10 -3.15
N SER A 155 -12.55 5.05 -2.14
CA SER A 155 -11.75 6.20 -1.72
C SER A 155 -10.67 6.56 -2.74
N GLY A 156 -10.04 7.73 -2.58
CA GLY A 156 -9.11 8.30 -3.54
C GLY A 156 -8.13 7.31 -4.17
N MET A 157 -7.30 6.65 -3.40
CA MET A 157 -6.30 5.71 -3.96
C MET A 157 -6.95 4.48 -4.60
N GLY A 158 -8.01 3.96 -4.01
CA GLY A 158 -8.75 2.81 -4.55
C GLY A 158 -9.46 3.10 -5.87
N SER A 159 -9.57 4.37 -6.24
CA SER A 159 -10.22 4.83 -7.47
C SER A 159 -9.25 5.05 -8.64
N SER A 160 -7.95 4.83 -8.44
CA SER A 160 -6.95 4.90 -9.51
C SER A 160 -7.31 3.95 -10.66
N SER A 161 -7.34 4.47 -11.89
CA SER A 161 -7.79 3.74 -13.08
C SER A 161 -6.84 2.62 -13.51
N LEU A 162 -5.56 2.72 -13.14
CA LEU A 162 -4.52 1.80 -13.60
C LEU A 162 -3.97 0.91 -12.47
N SER A 163 -4.44 1.10 -11.25
CA SER A 163 -4.04 0.29 -10.10
C SER A 163 -4.91 -0.97 -9.98
N ILE A 164 -4.37 -1.97 -9.30
CA ILE A 164 -5.12 -3.16 -8.89
C ILE A 164 -5.73 -2.86 -7.52
N THR A 165 -7.03 -2.60 -7.48
CA THR A 165 -7.74 -2.35 -6.23
C THR A 165 -8.24 -3.66 -5.65
N VAL A 166 -7.83 -3.97 -4.42
CA VAL A 166 -8.01 -5.27 -3.78
C VAL A 166 -8.99 -5.15 -2.61
N GLY A 167 -10.11 -5.86 -2.71
CA GLY A 167 -11.05 -6.06 -1.61
C GLY A 167 -10.61 -7.17 -0.65
N ALA A 168 -11.30 -7.31 0.47
CA ALA A 168 -11.05 -8.36 1.45
C ALA A 168 -12.05 -9.51 1.31
N THR A 169 -11.54 -10.73 1.41
CA THR A 169 -12.33 -11.96 1.45
C THR A 169 -12.47 -12.45 2.88
N ASP A 170 -13.62 -13.01 3.22
CA ASP A 170 -13.83 -13.83 4.41
C ASP A 170 -13.77 -15.30 3.97
N ASP A 171 -12.67 -15.96 4.28
CA ASP A 171 -12.37 -17.34 3.89
C ASP A 171 -12.94 -18.39 4.85
N GLN A 172 -13.79 -17.96 5.79
CA GLN A 172 -14.42 -18.80 6.82
C GLN A 172 -13.40 -19.66 7.61
N ASN A 173 -12.11 -19.36 7.47
CA ASN A 173 -10.98 -20.15 7.98
C ASN A 173 -10.97 -21.60 7.47
N THR A 174 -11.39 -21.82 6.23
CA THR A 174 -11.39 -23.12 5.57
C THR A 174 -10.44 -23.13 4.38
N ILE A 175 -10.18 -24.33 3.82
CA ILE A 175 -9.42 -24.50 2.57
C ILE A 175 -10.37 -24.51 1.38
N ASP A 176 -11.66 -24.69 1.64
CA ASP A 176 -12.70 -24.71 0.61
C ASP A 176 -12.90 -23.28 0.09
N ARG A 177 -12.84 -23.11 -1.22
CA ARG A 177 -13.06 -21.83 -1.86
C ARG A 177 -14.52 -21.56 -2.20
N ASP A 178 -15.36 -22.59 -2.09
CA ASP A 178 -16.78 -22.49 -2.42
C ASP A 178 -17.58 -21.82 -1.29
N ASP A 179 -17.02 -21.72 -0.08
CA ASP A 179 -17.60 -21.03 1.06
C ASP A 179 -17.02 -19.62 1.31
N ASP A 180 -16.06 -19.20 0.48
CA ASP A 180 -15.52 -17.84 0.54
C ASP A 180 -16.59 -16.79 0.22
N ASP A 181 -16.63 -15.72 0.98
CA ASP A 181 -17.50 -14.56 0.72
C ASP A 181 -16.67 -13.27 0.81
N ILE A 182 -17.24 -12.16 0.41
CA ILE A 182 -16.60 -10.87 0.56
C ILE A 182 -16.77 -10.41 2.02
N ALA A 183 -15.67 -10.08 2.67
CA ALA A 183 -15.68 -9.59 4.04
C ALA A 183 -16.65 -8.38 4.18
N SER A 184 -17.46 -8.39 5.23
CA SER A 184 -18.53 -7.40 5.41
C SER A 184 -18.02 -5.96 5.46
N TYR A 185 -16.79 -5.76 5.97
CA TYR A 185 -16.15 -4.45 6.06
C TYR A 185 -15.46 -4.01 4.76
N SER A 186 -15.24 -4.91 3.81
CA SER A 186 -14.55 -4.55 2.57
C SER A 186 -15.33 -3.51 1.81
N SER A 187 -14.67 -2.41 1.43
CA SER A 187 -15.28 -1.43 0.54
C SER A 187 -15.61 -2.05 -0.82
N ARG A 188 -16.67 -1.55 -1.43
CA ARG A 188 -17.23 -2.02 -2.71
C ARG A 188 -17.03 -0.94 -3.78
N GLY A 189 -16.75 -1.40 -5.02
CA GLY A 189 -16.89 -0.56 -6.19
C GLY A 189 -18.36 -0.36 -6.59
N PRO A 190 -18.61 0.39 -7.64
CA PRO A 190 -17.61 1.08 -8.48
C PRO A 190 -17.01 2.32 -7.81
N ARG A 191 -16.02 2.92 -8.46
CA ARG A 191 -15.63 4.30 -8.16
C ARG A 191 -16.73 5.27 -8.60
N ARG A 192 -16.66 6.51 -8.16
CA ARG A 192 -17.61 7.55 -8.61
C ARG A 192 -17.41 7.81 -10.11
N ASP A 193 -18.53 7.95 -10.84
CA ASP A 193 -18.53 8.35 -12.25
C ASP A 193 -18.00 9.78 -12.41
N ASN A 194 -16.99 9.96 -13.23
CA ASN A 194 -16.40 11.26 -13.60
C ASN A 194 -17.00 11.84 -14.87
N GLY A 195 -17.95 11.17 -15.50
CA GLY A 195 -18.60 11.59 -16.74
C GLY A 195 -17.77 11.38 -18.00
N ASP A 196 -16.68 10.61 -17.95
CA ASP A 196 -15.81 10.36 -19.10
C ASP A 196 -16.33 9.29 -20.07
N SER A 197 -17.46 8.68 -19.76
CA SER A 197 -18.06 7.58 -20.51
C SER A 197 -17.26 6.28 -20.48
N ASP A 198 -16.35 6.12 -19.56
CA ASP A 198 -15.64 4.86 -19.35
C ASP A 198 -16.60 3.84 -18.68
N PRO A 199 -16.87 2.69 -19.32
CA PRO A 199 -17.78 1.69 -18.77
C PRO A 199 -17.22 0.96 -17.53
N THR A 200 -15.99 1.24 -17.13
CA THR A 200 -15.32 0.65 -15.97
C THR A 200 -15.44 1.49 -14.70
N ASN A 201 -16.08 2.63 -14.78
CA ASN A 201 -16.40 3.51 -13.63
C ASN A 201 -17.45 2.89 -12.71
#